data_1127b72f95949b5828271cbd03a1ae80
#
_entry.id   1127b72f95949b5828271cbd03a1ae80
#
_cell.length_a   1.000
_cell.length_b   1.000
_cell.length_c   1.000
_cell.angle_alpha   90.00
_cell.angle_beta   90.00
_cell.angle_gamma   90.00
#
_symmetry.space_group_name_H-M   'P 1'
#
loop_
_entity.id
_entity.type
_entity.pdbx_description
1 polymer ?
#
loop_
_entity_poly.entity_id
_entity_poly.type
_entity_poly.pdbx_seq_one_letter_code
_entity_poly.pdbx_strand_id
1 'polypeptide(L)'
;LPIVVEISHRDVYREGLICNFFVRNVPLRFNPEQMTKYLEVSQTLKTKLGMFNFNFGILTNAAGRGDVNAIIGMRAVTGRKKLLFDAPQRLEAACKIINMHAEQKIIVFSETIDLCESIANAVKQGASRPVFVFHSQLTTDEKKNVIKEFGAIDNSVLCCVKALDEGMNVPSASVGIIASGSSTRRQFIQRLGRVIRGVKGKTAYLYQLYFEGTKDRDWLMSRTADMDATIYNI
;
A
#
# COMPACT_ATOMS: atom_id res chain seq x y z
N LEU A 1 -8.86 10.55 24.90
CA LEU A 1 -9.25 9.45 25.81
C LEU A 1 -7.97 8.82 26.34
N PRO A 2 -7.87 8.52 27.64
CA PRO A 2 -6.72 7.82 28.18
C PRO A 2 -6.64 6.40 27.63
N ILE A 3 -5.41 5.93 27.36
CA ILE A 3 -5.17 4.52 27.02
C ILE A 3 -5.42 3.72 28.31
N VAL A 4 -6.43 2.86 28.28
CA VAL A 4 -6.84 2.07 29.43
C VAL A 4 -6.01 0.79 29.55
N VAL A 5 -5.66 0.18 28.42
CA VAL A 5 -4.80 -1.01 28.33
C VAL A 5 -3.99 -0.96 27.05
N GLU A 6 -2.70 -1.17 27.12
CA GLU A 6 -1.82 -1.39 25.97
C GLU A 6 -1.43 -2.87 25.92
N ILE A 7 -1.87 -3.59 24.89
CA ILE A 7 -1.57 -5.00 24.69
C ILE A 7 -0.50 -5.12 23.61
N SER A 8 0.64 -5.75 23.92
CA SER A 8 1.71 -5.94 22.96
C SER A 8 1.34 -6.99 21.90
N HIS A 9 1.94 -6.90 20.71
CA HIS A 9 1.77 -7.92 19.65
C HIS A 9 2.17 -9.32 20.13
N ARG A 10 3.15 -9.44 21.05
CA ARG A 10 3.60 -10.71 21.63
C ARG A 10 2.52 -11.33 22.51
N ASP A 11 1.80 -10.51 23.27
CA ASP A 11 0.73 -11.00 24.17
C ASP A 11 -0.46 -11.46 23.33
N VAL A 12 -0.85 -10.69 22.31
CA VAL A 12 -1.93 -11.05 21.38
C VAL A 12 -1.60 -12.37 20.62
N TYR A 13 -0.34 -12.57 20.26
CA TYR A 13 0.12 -13.83 19.66
C TYR A 13 0.06 -15.01 20.62
N ARG A 14 0.52 -14.85 21.88
CA ARG A 14 0.46 -15.89 22.92
C ARG A 14 -0.96 -16.34 23.21
N GLU A 15 -1.91 -15.40 23.19
CA GLU A 15 -3.35 -15.68 23.35
C GLU A 15 -3.98 -16.34 22.10
N GLY A 16 -3.22 -16.54 21.02
CA GLY A 16 -3.70 -17.15 19.79
C GLY A 16 -4.67 -16.30 18.95
N LEU A 17 -4.76 -15.01 19.25
CA LEU A 17 -5.64 -14.05 18.56
C LEU A 17 -5.10 -13.63 17.20
N ILE A 18 -3.79 -13.73 16.99
CA ILE A 18 -3.10 -13.49 15.70
C ILE A 18 -2.19 -14.66 15.37
N CYS A 19 -1.95 -14.88 14.08
CA CYS A 19 -0.99 -15.86 13.61
C CYS A 19 0.46 -15.34 13.70
N ASN A 20 1.46 -16.21 13.57
CA ASN A 20 2.84 -15.78 13.35
C ASN A 20 2.91 -14.97 12.04
N PHE A 21 3.65 -13.85 12.04
CA PHE A 21 3.74 -13.02 10.83
C PHE A 21 5.13 -12.39 10.67
N PHE A 22 5.47 -12.13 9.41
CA PHE A 22 6.70 -11.46 9.01
C PHE A 22 6.37 -10.21 8.19
N VAL A 23 6.97 -9.08 8.55
CA VAL A 23 6.93 -7.85 7.76
C VAL A 23 8.22 -7.75 6.96
N ARG A 24 8.13 -7.69 5.64
CA ARG A 24 9.24 -7.67 4.69
C ARG A 24 9.21 -6.38 3.88
N ASN A 25 10.22 -5.55 4.03
CA ASN A 25 10.39 -4.32 3.27
C ASN A 25 11.19 -4.62 2.00
N VAL A 26 10.59 -4.41 0.84
CA VAL A 26 11.16 -4.73 -0.47
C VAL A 26 11.62 -3.44 -1.14
N PRO A 27 12.94 -3.20 -1.21
CA PRO A 27 13.49 -2.01 -1.85
C PRO A 27 13.35 -2.09 -3.37
N LEU A 28 12.87 -1.00 -3.95
CA LEU A 28 12.82 -0.76 -5.39
C LEU A 28 13.76 0.39 -5.75
N ARG A 29 14.22 0.42 -6.98
CA ARG A 29 15.09 1.49 -7.49
C ARG A 29 14.53 2.05 -8.78
N PHE A 30 14.51 3.36 -8.87
CA PHE A 30 14.28 4.04 -10.13
C PHE A 30 15.49 3.85 -11.06
N ASN A 31 15.23 3.77 -12.35
CA ASN A 31 16.30 3.96 -13.34
C ASN A 31 16.77 5.43 -13.33
N PRO A 32 17.91 5.76 -13.95
CA PRO A 32 18.47 7.13 -13.93
C PRO A 32 17.49 8.20 -14.44
N GLU A 33 16.73 7.91 -15.49
CA GLU A 33 15.76 8.85 -16.07
C GLU A 33 14.59 9.11 -15.11
N GLN A 34 14.03 8.04 -14.50
CA GLN A 34 12.96 8.16 -13.51
C GLN A 34 13.43 8.92 -12.26
N MET A 35 14.68 8.68 -11.81
CA MET A 35 15.23 9.38 -10.66
C MET A 35 15.42 10.87 -10.97
N THR A 36 15.90 11.22 -12.17
CA THR A 36 16.01 12.62 -12.59
C THR A 36 14.66 13.33 -12.56
N LYS A 37 13.63 12.74 -13.17
CA LYS A 37 12.24 13.29 -13.13
C LYS A 37 11.72 13.43 -11.70
N TYR A 38 11.99 12.44 -10.84
CA TYR A 38 11.58 12.49 -9.44
C TYR A 38 12.26 13.63 -8.68
N LEU A 39 13.56 13.86 -8.91
CA LEU A 39 14.32 14.94 -8.27
C LEU A 39 13.86 16.31 -8.75
N GLU A 40 13.60 16.50 -10.04
CA GLU A 40 13.07 17.75 -10.62
C GLU A 40 11.72 18.13 -10.00
N VAL A 41 10.79 17.19 -9.95
CA VAL A 41 9.48 17.41 -9.35
C VAL A 41 9.60 17.66 -7.84
N SER A 42 10.49 16.96 -7.15
CA SER A 42 10.75 17.14 -5.72
C SER A 42 11.38 18.51 -5.42
N GLN A 43 12.29 18.99 -6.27
CA GLN A 43 12.87 20.32 -6.16
C GLN A 43 11.83 21.42 -6.40
N THR A 44 11.00 21.26 -7.43
CA THR A 44 9.87 22.16 -7.69
C THR A 44 8.95 22.25 -6.46
N LEU A 45 8.58 21.12 -5.90
CA LEU A 45 7.75 21.08 -4.69
C LEU A 45 8.42 21.79 -3.52
N LYS A 46 9.71 21.52 -3.26
CA LYS A 46 10.46 22.15 -2.17
C LYS A 46 10.50 23.67 -2.33
N THR A 47 10.80 24.16 -3.52
CA THR A 47 10.84 25.61 -3.84
C THR A 47 9.46 26.25 -3.61
N LYS A 48 8.39 25.65 -4.16
CA LYS A 48 7.05 26.21 -4.02
C LYS A 48 6.55 26.14 -2.58
N LEU A 49 6.78 25.03 -1.88
CA LEU A 49 6.39 24.90 -0.47
C LEU A 49 7.14 25.89 0.45
N GLY A 50 8.40 26.21 0.11
CA GLY A 50 9.18 27.25 0.81
C GLY A 50 8.52 28.64 0.77
N MET A 51 7.85 28.99 -0.33
CA MET A 51 7.09 30.25 -0.45
C MET A 51 5.90 30.33 0.52
N PHE A 52 5.48 29.20 1.06
CA PHE A 52 4.37 29.06 2.01
C PHE A 52 4.87 28.55 3.38
N ASN A 53 6.09 28.96 3.77
CA ASN A 53 6.70 28.61 5.05
C ASN A 53 6.74 27.11 5.34
N PHE A 54 6.89 26.28 4.33
CA PHE A 54 6.82 24.79 4.41
C PHE A 54 5.52 24.27 5.02
N ASN A 55 4.46 25.08 5.00
CA ASN A 55 3.15 24.70 5.53
C ASN A 55 2.22 24.24 4.42
N PHE A 56 1.93 22.93 4.42
CA PHE A 56 1.09 22.31 3.40
C PHE A 56 -0.37 22.82 3.43
N GLY A 57 -0.90 23.15 4.60
CA GLY A 57 -2.24 23.73 4.74
C GLY A 57 -2.34 25.11 4.10
N ILE A 58 -1.33 25.97 4.31
CA ILE A 58 -1.26 27.29 3.67
C ILE A 58 -1.17 27.13 2.14
N LEU A 59 -0.30 26.24 1.66
CA LEU A 59 -0.18 25.94 0.21
C LEU A 59 -1.53 25.49 -0.39
N THR A 60 -2.22 24.57 0.26
CA THR A 60 -3.51 24.05 -0.22
C THR A 60 -4.58 25.15 -0.27
N ASN A 61 -4.68 25.97 0.78
CA ASN A 61 -5.63 27.07 0.85
C ASN A 61 -5.34 28.14 -0.21
N ALA A 62 -4.07 28.48 -0.43
CA ALA A 62 -3.66 29.42 -1.46
C ALA A 62 -3.96 28.89 -2.87
N ALA A 63 -3.73 27.60 -3.13
CA ALA A 63 -4.09 26.97 -4.39
C ALA A 63 -5.60 27.01 -4.66
N GLY A 64 -6.43 26.79 -3.63
CA GLY A 64 -7.88 26.91 -3.71
C GLY A 64 -8.38 28.34 -4.00
N ARG A 65 -7.55 29.36 -3.72
CA ARG A 65 -7.81 30.77 -4.04
C ARG A 65 -7.23 31.22 -5.39
N GLY A 66 -6.64 30.30 -6.16
CA GLY A 66 -6.09 30.59 -7.48
C GLY A 66 -4.64 31.09 -7.49
N ASP A 67 -3.89 31.02 -6.38
CA ASP A 67 -2.47 31.37 -6.39
C ASP A 67 -1.68 30.43 -7.29
N VAL A 68 -1.02 30.99 -8.31
CA VAL A 68 -0.30 30.25 -9.36
C VAL A 68 0.86 29.41 -8.78
N ASN A 69 1.61 29.96 -7.82
CA ASN A 69 2.74 29.23 -7.20
C ASN A 69 2.23 28.07 -6.35
N ALA A 70 1.13 28.25 -5.65
CA ALA A 70 0.48 27.21 -4.87
C ALA A 70 -0.08 26.09 -5.77
N ILE A 71 -0.70 26.46 -6.90
CA ILE A 71 -1.18 25.48 -7.91
C ILE A 71 -0.03 24.67 -8.48
N ILE A 72 1.10 25.30 -8.83
CA ILE A 72 2.30 24.60 -9.29
C ILE A 72 2.82 23.65 -8.20
N GLY A 73 2.86 24.11 -6.95
CA GLY A 73 3.25 23.27 -5.80
C GLY A 73 2.34 22.04 -5.63
N MET A 74 1.02 22.21 -5.74
CA MET A 74 0.05 21.09 -5.66
C MET A 74 0.19 20.11 -6.83
N ARG A 75 0.43 20.62 -8.05
CA ARG A 75 0.74 19.76 -9.21
C ARG A 75 2.02 18.95 -8.98
N ALA A 76 3.06 19.55 -8.38
CA ALA A 76 4.29 18.84 -8.03
C ALA A 76 4.04 17.75 -6.95
N VAL A 77 3.18 17.98 -5.96
CA VAL A 77 2.76 16.95 -4.99
C VAL A 77 2.14 15.75 -5.70
N THR A 78 1.16 16.01 -6.58
CA THR A 78 0.44 14.96 -7.32
C THR A 78 1.37 14.25 -8.29
N GLY A 79 2.19 14.98 -9.03
CA GLY A 79 3.17 14.42 -9.97
C GLY A 79 4.19 13.53 -9.28
N ARG A 80 4.74 13.96 -8.13
CA ARG A 80 5.67 13.14 -7.34
C ARG A 80 5.02 11.84 -6.82
N LYS A 81 3.78 11.93 -6.33
CA LYS A 81 3.03 10.73 -5.92
C LYS A 81 2.79 9.79 -7.09
N LYS A 82 2.41 10.32 -8.26
CA LYS A 82 2.20 9.50 -9.45
C LYS A 82 3.47 8.77 -9.88
N LEU A 83 4.62 9.45 -9.92
CA LEU A 83 5.92 8.83 -10.21
C LEU A 83 6.23 7.67 -9.25
N LEU A 84 5.90 7.82 -7.95
CA LEU A 84 6.15 6.79 -6.96
C LEU A 84 5.12 5.65 -7.01
N PHE A 85 3.85 5.94 -7.20
CA PHE A 85 2.78 4.94 -7.05
C PHE A 85 2.54 4.11 -8.30
N ASP A 86 2.72 4.70 -9.49
CA ASP A 86 2.44 4.04 -10.77
C ASP A 86 3.73 3.55 -11.47
N ALA A 87 4.85 3.50 -10.75
CA ALA A 87 6.12 3.04 -11.31
C ALA A 87 6.06 1.54 -11.70
N PRO A 88 6.55 1.16 -12.89
CA PRO A 88 6.45 -0.22 -13.39
C PRO A 88 7.16 -1.24 -12.50
N GLN A 89 8.20 -0.85 -11.78
CA GLN A 89 8.90 -1.72 -10.83
C GLN A 89 7.98 -2.25 -9.72
N ARG A 90 6.91 -1.52 -9.37
CA ARG A 90 5.91 -2.00 -8.40
C ARG A 90 5.08 -3.14 -8.96
N LEU A 91 4.71 -3.04 -10.23
CA LEU A 91 3.99 -4.11 -10.94
C LEU A 91 4.84 -5.39 -10.99
N GLU A 92 6.10 -5.26 -11.44
CA GLU A 92 7.03 -6.37 -11.55
C GLU A 92 7.26 -7.06 -10.19
N ALA A 93 7.55 -6.26 -9.15
CA ALA A 93 7.78 -6.77 -7.80
C ALA A 93 6.53 -7.44 -7.21
N ALA A 94 5.36 -6.84 -7.40
CA ALA A 94 4.11 -7.43 -6.92
C ALA A 94 3.82 -8.77 -7.60
N CYS A 95 4.00 -8.87 -8.93
CA CYS A 95 3.82 -10.12 -9.66
C CYS A 95 4.82 -11.20 -9.22
N LYS A 96 6.10 -10.86 -8.99
CA LYS A 96 7.10 -11.81 -8.44
C LYS A 96 6.64 -12.36 -7.09
N ILE A 97 6.21 -11.49 -6.16
CA ILE A 97 5.74 -11.92 -4.84
C ILE A 97 4.49 -12.80 -4.96
N ILE A 98 3.54 -12.44 -5.82
CA ILE A 98 2.32 -13.22 -6.06
C ILE A 98 2.68 -14.64 -6.56
N ASN A 99 3.65 -14.76 -7.47
CA ASN A 99 4.09 -16.05 -8.00
C ASN A 99 4.84 -16.89 -6.94
N MET A 100 5.61 -16.26 -6.05
CA MET A 100 6.26 -16.95 -4.92
C MET A 100 5.26 -17.58 -3.94
N HIS A 101 4.02 -17.10 -3.94
CA HIS A 101 2.95 -17.53 -3.05
C HIS A 101 1.73 -18.08 -3.81
N ALA A 102 1.98 -18.89 -4.84
CA ALA A 102 0.97 -19.37 -5.79
C ALA A 102 -0.24 -20.04 -5.15
N GLU A 103 -0.02 -20.81 -4.08
CA GLU A 103 -1.06 -21.58 -3.38
C GLU A 103 -1.74 -20.81 -2.24
N GLN A 104 -1.37 -19.54 -2.02
CA GLN A 104 -1.86 -18.77 -0.89
C GLN A 104 -2.85 -17.69 -1.31
N LYS A 105 -3.83 -17.41 -0.44
CA LYS A 105 -4.74 -16.27 -0.57
C LYS A 105 -3.97 -14.98 -0.35
N ILE A 106 -4.04 -14.05 -1.31
CA ILE A 106 -3.25 -12.81 -1.34
C ILE A 106 -4.16 -11.59 -1.40
N ILE A 107 -3.82 -10.55 -0.63
CA ILE A 107 -4.40 -9.20 -0.79
C ILE A 107 -3.29 -8.24 -1.23
N VAL A 108 -3.52 -7.53 -2.33
CA VAL A 108 -2.65 -6.46 -2.83
C VAL A 108 -3.30 -5.11 -2.58
N PHE A 109 -2.62 -4.24 -1.86
CA PHE A 109 -3.07 -2.88 -1.54
C PHE A 109 -2.37 -1.87 -2.43
N SER A 110 -3.14 -1.06 -3.13
CA SER A 110 -2.66 0.04 -3.97
C SER A 110 -3.26 1.39 -3.56
N GLU A 111 -2.60 2.47 -3.92
CA GLU A 111 -3.12 3.85 -3.77
C GLU A 111 -3.82 4.34 -5.06
N THR A 112 -3.57 3.70 -6.21
CA THR A 112 -4.14 4.07 -7.51
C THR A 112 -4.89 2.90 -8.14
N ILE A 113 -5.93 3.22 -8.91
CA ILE A 113 -6.70 2.24 -9.68
C ILE A 113 -5.81 1.68 -10.80
N ASP A 114 -5.04 2.53 -11.48
CA ASP A 114 -4.17 2.15 -12.59
C ASP A 114 -3.19 1.03 -12.20
N LEU A 115 -2.47 1.18 -11.07
CA LEU A 115 -1.58 0.12 -10.58
C LEU A 115 -2.36 -1.13 -10.15
N CYS A 116 -3.49 -0.96 -9.48
CA CYS A 116 -4.34 -2.05 -9.03
C CYS A 116 -4.79 -2.94 -10.20
N GLU A 117 -5.33 -2.33 -11.25
CA GLU A 117 -5.79 -3.02 -12.45
C GLU A 117 -4.64 -3.61 -13.27
N SER A 118 -3.50 -2.88 -13.36
CA SER A 118 -2.31 -3.38 -14.05
C SER A 118 -1.78 -4.67 -13.39
N ILE A 119 -1.71 -4.72 -12.06
CA ILE A 119 -1.31 -5.94 -11.33
C ILE A 119 -2.33 -7.06 -11.59
N ALA A 120 -3.63 -6.77 -11.47
CA ALA A 120 -4.67 -7.76 -11.68
C ALA A 120 -4.63 -8.35 -13.10
N ASN A 121 -4.46 -7.51 -14.11
CA ASN A 121 -4.37 -7.93 -15.50
C ASN A 121 -3.11 -8.76 -15.78
N ALA A 122 -1.95 -8.36 -15.26
CA ALA A 122 -0.71 -9.12 -15.41
C ALA A 122 -0.81 -10.51 -14.77
N VAL A 123 -1.41 -10.60 -13.57
CA VAL A 123 -1.61 -11.90 -12.91
C VAL A 123 -2.61 -12.78 -13.68
N LYS A 124 -3.71 -12.22 -14.20
CA LYS A 124 -4.67 -12.97 -15.05
C LYS A 124 -4.04 -13.53 -16.32
N GLN A 125 -3.08 -12.81 -16.92
CA GLN A 125 -2.37 -13.26 -18.13
C GLN A 125 -1.30 -14.30 -17.85
N GLY A 126 -0.63 -14.22 -16.67
CA GLY A 126 0.53 -15.04 -16.34
C GLY A 126 0.26 -16.25 -15.44
N ALA A 127 -0.89 -16.31 -14.77
CA ALA A 127 -1.20 -17.37 -13.82
C ALA A 127 -2.65 -17.83 -13.90
N SER A 128 -2.85 -19.14 -13.85
CA SER A 128 -4.19 -19.79 -13.86
C SER A 128 -4.82 -19.73 -12.45
N ARG A 129 -4.97 -18.52 -11.88
CA ARG A 129 -5.58 -18.34 -10.55
C ARG A 129 -6.61 -17.21 -10.56
N PRO A 130 -7.66 -17.30 -9.76
CA PRO A 130 -8.69 -16.26 -9.67
C PRO A 130 -8.12 -14.93 -9.14
N VAL A 131 -8.40 -13.85 -9.87
CA VAL A 131 -7.99 -12.50 -9.52
C VAL A 131 -9.20 -11.58 -9.51
N PHE A 132 -9.38 -10.91 -8.40
CA PHE A 132 -10.47 -9.98 -8.13
C PHE A 132 -9.93 -8.56 -7.98
N VAL A 133 -10.71 -7.59 -8.42
CA VAL A 133 -10.38 -6.16 -8.30
C VAL A 133 -11.44 -5.49 -7.45
N PHE A 134 -11.00 -4.61 -6.53
CA PHE A 134 -11.88 -3.90 -5.62
C PHE A 134 -11.47 -2.42 -5.49
N HIS A 135 -12.29 -1.50 -6.01
CA HIS A 135 -12.06 -0.05 -5.93
C HIS A 135 -13.38 0.74 -5.90
N SER A 136 -13.28 2.07 -5.78
CA SER A 136 -14.43 2.97 -5.62
C SER A 136 -15.39 3.00 -6.82
N GLN A 137 -14.92 2.67 -8.03
CA GLN A 137 -15.74 2.71 -9.25
C GLN A 137 -16.69 1.50 -9.39
N LEU A 138 -16.51 0.45 -8.58
CA LEU A 138 -17.44 -0.66 -8.52
C LEU A 138 -18.74 -0.26 -7.83
N THR A 139 -19.86 -0.78 -8.32
CA THR A 139 -21.16 -0.70 -7.65
C THR A 139 -21.17 -1.45 -6.32
N THR A 140 -22.16 -1.19 -5.48
CA THR A 140 -22.30 -1.85 -4.17
C THR A 140 -22.45 -3.37 -4.33
N ASP A 141 -23.17 -3.83 -5.33
CA ASP A 141 -23.41 -5.26 -5.55
C ASP A 141 -22.20 -5.97 -6.12
N GLU A 142 -21.47 -5.33 -7.05
CA GLU A 142 -20.16 -5.84 -7.52
C GLU A 142 -19.18 -5.97 -6.37
N LYS A 143 -19.08 -4.98 -5.48
CA LYS A 143 -18.24 -5.04 -4.28
C LYS A 143 -18.57 -6.23 -3.38
N LYS A 144 -19.87 -6.49 -3.13
CA LYS A 144 -20.31 -7.64 -2.33
C LYS A 144 -19.93 -8.96 -3.00
N ASN A 145 -20.16 -9.09 -4.32
CA ASN A 145 -19.85 -10.29 -5.08
C ASN A 145 -18.33 -10.57 -5.07
N VAL A 146 -17.51 -9.56 -5.35
CA VAL A 146 -16.04 -9.68 -5.30
C VAL A 146 -15.56 -10.21 -3.94
N ILE A 147 -16.07 -9.67 -2.84
CA ILE A 147 -15.67 -10.11 -1.50
C ILE A 147 -16.14 -11.54 -1.20
N LYS A 148 -17.35 -11.91 -1.63
CA LYS A 148 -17.90 -13.27 -1.47
C LYS A 148 -17.06 -14.29 -2.25
N GLU A 149 -16.79 -14.03 -3.53
CA GLU A 149 -16.01 -14.92 -4.39
C GLU A 149 -14.56 -15.05 -3.92
N PHE A 150 -13.91 -13.93 -3.58
CA PHE A 150 -12.57 -13.94 -2.98
C PHE A 150 -12.55 -14.77 -1.69
N GLY A 151 -13.59 -14.69 -0.86
CA GLY A 151 -13.71 -15.47 0.37
C GLY A 151 -13.76 -16.98 0.14
N ALA A 152 -14.43 -17.40 -0.94
CA ALA A 152 -14.70 -18.80 -1.25
C ALA A 152 -13.48 -19.57 -1.83
N ILE A 153 -12.46 -18.88 -2.34
CA ILE A 153 -11.34 -19.50 -3.08
C ILE A 153 -10.01 -19.26 -2.35
N ASP A 154 -9.34 -20.33 -1.95
CA ASP A 154 -8.14 -20.26 -1.08
C ASP A 154 -6.88 -19.72 -1.76
N ASN A 155 -6.69 -19.97 -3.06
CA ASN A 155 -5.53 -19.50 -3.81
C ASN A 155 -5.81 -18.24 -4.65
N SER A 156 -6.79 -17.43 -4.25
CA SER A 156 -7.20 -16.23 -4.98
C SER A 156 -6.37 -15.00 -4.63
N VAL A 157 -6.36 -14.01 -5.53
CA VAL A 157 -5.74 -12.69 -5.35
C VAL A 157 -6.82 -11.62 -5.35
N LEU A 158 -6.80 -10.73 -4.36
CA LEU A 158 -7.62 -9.52 -4.33
C LEU A 158 -6.72 -8.30 -4.47
N CYS A 159 -6.82 -7.59 -5.59
CA CYS A 159 -6.20 -6.28 -5.77
C CYS A 159 -7.18 -5.19 -5.34
N CYS A 160 -6.80 -4.32 -4.42
CA CYS A 160 -7.71 -3.32 -3.87
C CYS A 160 -7.07 -1.92 -3.73
N VAL A 161 -7.90 -0.88 -3.92
CA VAL A 161 -7.51 0.52 -3.76
C VAL A 161 -8.25 1.11 -2.57
N LYS A 162 -7.51 1.61 -1.56
CA LYS A 162 -8.01 2.38 -0.38
C LYS A 162 -9.26 1.84 0.33
N ALA A 163 -10.01 0.99 -0.31
CA ALA A 163 -11.40 0.66 0.01
C ALA A 163 -11.60 -0.30 1.19
N LEU A 164 -10.53 -0.93 1.68
CA LEU A 164 -10.65 -1.84 2.83
C LEU A 164 -10.63 -1.10 4.18
N ASP A 165 -10.53 0.22 4.15
CA ASP A 165 -10.51 1.08 5.34
C ASP A 165 -11.94 1.32 5.91
N GLU A 166 -13.00 1.01 5.15
CA GLU A 166 -14.39 1.40 5.45
C GLU A 166 -15.30 0.24 5.91
N GLY A 167 -14.91 -0.45 6.98
CA GLY A 167 -15.86 -1.32 7.71
C GLY A 167 -16.29 -2.63 7.00
N MET A 168 -15.87 -2.92 5.79
CA MET A 168 -16.21 -4.16 5.09
C MET A 168 -15.48 -5.36 5.67
N ASN A 169 -16.20 -6.45 5.90
CA ASN A 169 -15.60 -7.69 6.39
C ASN A 169 -14.92 -8.47 5.25
N VAL A 170 -13.68 -8.09 4.93
CA VAL A 170 -12.86 -8.79 3.93
C VAL A 170 -12.30 -10.06 4.54
N PRO A 171 -12.40 -11.22 3.86
CA PRO A 171 -11.81 -12.46 4.28
C PRO A 171 -10.29 -12.34 4.51
N SER A 172 -9.77 -13.07 5.49
CA SER A 172 -8.34 -13.05 5.80
C SER A 172 -7.52 -13.68 4.69
N ALA A 173 -6.33 -13.11 4.44
CA ALA A 173 -5.33 -13.66 3.52
C ALA A 173 -4.11 -14.16 4.29
N SER A 174 -3.26 -14.96 3.64
CA SER A 174 -1.98 -15.39 4.21
C SER A 174 -0.84 -14.46 3.81
N VAL A 175 -1.03 -13.73 2.70
CA VAL A 175 -0.04 -12.79 2.17
C VAL A 175 -0.71 -11.46 1.91
N GLY A 176 -0.09 -10.39 2.38
CA GLY A 176 -0.41 -9.02 2.04
C GLY A 176 0.73 -8.38 1.26
N ILE A 177 0.41 -7.59 0.24
CA ILE A 177 1.37 -6.82 -0.52
C ILE A 177 0.92 -5.36 -0.51
N ILE A 178 1.66 -4.49 0.16
CA ILE A 178 1.47 -3.04 0.04
C ILE A 178 2.27 -2.60 -1.18
N ALA A 179 1.64 -2.66 -2.35
CA ALA A 179 2.26 -2.29 -3.62
C ALA A 179 2.54 -0.79 -3.69
N SER A 180 1.64 0.06 -3.17
CA SER A 180 1.88 1.47 -2.89
C SER A 180 1.14 1.88 -1.61
N GLY A 181 1.68 2.84 -0.87
CA GLY A 181 1.08 3.21 0.41
C GLY A 181 1.51 4.60 0.91
N SER A 182 0.61 5.25 1.64
CA SER A 182 0.87 6.50 2.34
C SER A 182 1.61 6.28 3.67
N SER A 183 1.98 7.36 4.33
CA SER A 183 2.66 7.34 5.64
C SER A 183 1.78 6.97 6.83
N THR A 184 0.49 6.70 6.63
CA THR A 184 -0.47 6.58 7.71
C THR A 184 -0.34 5.23 8.42
N ARG A 185 0.12 5.26 9.68
CA ARG A 185 0.23 4.07 10.55
C ARG A 185 -1.12 3.36 10.73
N ARG A 186 -2.21 4.12 10.87
CA ARG A 186 -3.56 3.55 11.00
C ARG A 186 -3.92 2.62 9.84
N GLN A 187 -3.70 3.07 8.59
CA GLN A 187 -3.97 2.23 7.42
C GLN A 187 -3.07 1.00 7.38
N PHE A 188 -1.79 1.16 7.75
CA PHE A 188 -0.87 0.03 7.84
C PHE A 188 -1.38 -1.04 8.82
N ILE A 189 -1.77 -0.65 10.03
CA ILE A 189 -2.30 -1.58 11.05
C ILE A 189 -3.60 -2.25 10.58
N GLN A 190 -4.49 -1.52 9.91
CA GLN A 190 -5.72 -2.06 9.35
C GLN A 190 -5.43 -3.11 8.26
N ARG A 191 -4.49 -2.82 7.35
CA ARG A 191 -4.06 -3.74 6.29
C ARG A 191 -3.39 -4.99 6.89
N LEU A 192 -2.47 -4.81 7.84
CA LEU A 192 -1.84 -5.90 8.58
C LEU A 192 -2.91 -6.79 9.25
N GLY A 193 -3.87 -6.20 9.95
CA GLY A 193 -4.95 -6.92 10.61
C GLY A 193 -5.83 -7.78 9.68
N ARG A 194 -5.86 -7.50 8.37
CA ARG A 194 -6.53 -8.36 7.37
C ARG A 194 -5.72 -9.59 7.01
N VAL A 195 -4.40 -9.50 7.16
CA VAL A 195 -3.45 -10.57 6.80
C VAL A 195 -3.17 -11.49 7.99
N ILE A 196 -3.00 -10.94 9.19
CA ILE A 196 -2.60 -11.68 10.39
C ILE A 196 -3.77 -12.31 11.17
N ARG A 197 -5.02 -12.16 10.73
CA ARG A 197 -6.17 -12.80 11.40
C ARG A 197 -5.95 -14.28 11.55
N GLY A 198 -6.03 -14.72 12.81
CA GLY A 198 -5.49 -15.98 13.24
C GLY A 198 -6.28 -17.20 12.80
N VAL A 199 -5.55 -18.14 12.20
CA VAL A 199 -5.79 -19.55 12.34
C VAL A 199 -4.53 -20.10 13.02
N LYS A 200 -4.67 -20.85 14.11
CA LYS A 200 -3.54 -21.44 14.85
C LYS A 200 -2.68 -22.29 13.91
N GLY A 201 -1.37 -22.04 13.87
CA GLY A 201 -0.43 -22.70 12.97
C GLY A 201 -0.21 -22.06 11.60
N LYS A 202 -0.94 -20.98 11.26
CA LYS A 202 -0.73 -20.20 10.04
C LYS A 202 0.45 -19.24 10.20
N THR A 203 1.26 -19.09 9.15
CA THR A 203 2.25 -18.03 9.04
C THR A 203 1.79 -17.03 7.97
N ALA A 204 1.80 -15.74 8.30
CA ALA A 204 1.41 -14.66 7.40
C ALA A 204 2.63 -13.83 6.99
N TYR A 205 2.58 -13.28 5.79
CA TYR A 205 3.62 -12.40 5.25
C TYR A 205 3.01 -11.08 4.81
N LEU A 206 3.62 -9.96 5.21
CA LEU A 206 3.28 -8.64 4.71
C LEU A 206 4.50 -8.03 4.01
N TYR A 207 4.41 -7.90 2.70
CA TYR A 207 5.43 -7.24 1.88
C TYR A 207 5.08 -5.76 1.71
N GLN A 208 6.08 -4.89 1.83
CA GLN A 208 5.94 -3.46 1.61
C GLN A 208 6.95 -3.02 0.53
N LEU A 209 6.44 -2.66 -0.64
CA LEU A 209 7.27 -2.13 -1.71
C LEU A 209 7.57 -0.65 -1.47
N TYR A 210 8.82 -0.24 -1.59
CA TYR A 210 9.21 1.16 -1.43
C TYR A 210 10.40 1.51 -2.31
N PHE A 211 10.48 2.76 -2.77
CA PHE A 211 11.60 3.27 -3.53
C PHE A 211 12.70 3.82 -2.62
N GLU A 212 13.91 3.27 -2.74
CA GLU A 212 15.09 3.80 -2.06
C GLU A 212 15.45 5.21 -2.55
N GLY A 213 16.01 6.03 -1.65
CA GLY A 213 16.42 7.41 -1.98
C GLY A 213 15.26 8.37 -2.24
N THR A 214 14.03 8.01 -1.89
CA THR A 214 12.85 8.82 -2.15
C THR A 214 12.00 9.03 -0.88
N LYS A 215 10.98 9.91 -0.98
CA LYS A 215 10.00 10.13 0.10
C LYS A 215 9.21 8.87 0.47
N ASP A 216 9.15 7.88 -0.41
CA ASP A 216 8.46 6.62 -0.13
C ASP A 216 9.14 5.84 1.01
N ARG A 217 10.48 5.88 1.07
CA ARG A 217 11.22 5.32 2.21
C ARG A 217 10.87 6.01 3.54
N ASP A 218 10.75 7.34 3.54
CA ASP A 218 10.36 8.06 4.77
C ASP A 218 8.94 7.67 5.20
N TRP A 219 8.01 7.51 4.25
CA TRP A 219 6.66 7.03 4.55
C TRP A 219 6.67 5.60 5.11
N LEU A 220 7.50 4.72 4.56
CA LEU A 220 7.69 3.37 5.10
C LEU A 220 8.16 3.43 6.54
N MET A 221 9.23 4.15 6.82
CA MET A 221 9.81 4.26 8.17
C MET A 221 8.83 4.84 9.16
N SER A 222 8.05 5.86 8.76
CA SER A 222 7.03 6.48 9.62
C SER A 222 5.90 5.52 10.02
N ARG A 223 5.46 4.62 9.11
CA ARG A 223 4.36 3.69 9.39
C ARG A 223 4.78 2.43 10.14
N THR A 224 6.09 2.08 10.12
CA THR A 224 6.64 0.85 10.72
C THR A 224 7.60 1.08 11.88
N ALA A 225 7.66 2.29 12.44
CA ALA A 225 8.66 2.71 13.43
C ALA A 225 8.81 1.76 14.64
N ASP A 226 7.75 1.06 15.05
CA ASP A 226 7.73 0.17 16.23
C ASP A 226 7.55 -1.31 15.84
N MET A 227 7.89 -1.68 14.61
CA MET A 227 7.75 -3.06 14.14
C MET A 227 9.07 -3.69 13.72
N ASP A 228 9.26 -4.96 14.06
CA ASP A 228 10.36 -5.76 13.54
C ASP A 228 10.10 -6.06 12.06
N ALA A 229 10.66 -5.23 11.19
CA ALA A 229 10.57 -5.37 9.74
C ALA A 229 11.95 -5.64 9.15
N THR A 230 12.06 -6.65 8.29
CA THR A 230 13.32 -7.02 7.64
C THR A 230 13.38 -6.51 6.20
N ILE A 231 14.57 -6.18 5.71
CA ILE A 231 14.80 -5.91 4.28
C ILE A 231 14.80 -7.24 3.53
N TYR A 232 14.04 -7.31 2.43
CA TYR A 232 13.89 -8.50 1.63
C TYR A 232 14.09 -8.18 0.14
N ASN A 233 15.14 -8.74 -0.45
CA ASN A 233 15.45 -8.58 -1.88
C ASN A 233 14.76 -9.69 -2.69
N ILE A 234 14.09 -9.31 -3.77
CA ILE A 234 13.35 -10.18 -4.70
C ILE A 234 13.90 -10.13 -6.12
#